data_962502945d3e13e0e4a71323c3d76f4a
#
_entry.id   962502945d3e13e0e4a71323c3d76f4a
#
_cell.length_a   1.000
_cell.length_b   1.000
_cell.length_c   1.000
_cell.angle_alpha   90.00
_cell.angle_beta   90.00
_cell.angle_gamma   90.00
#
_symmetry.space_group_name_H-M   'P 1'
#
loop_
_entity.id
_entity.type
_entity.pdbx_description
1 polymer ?
#
loop_
_entity_poly.entity_id
_entity_poly.type
_entity_poly.pdbx_seq_one_letter_code
_entity_poly.pdbx_strand_id
1 'polypeptide(L)'
;MKNVIEFKDVGLNFGGVKALDGISFEVKEGSLFSIIGPNGAGKTSVFNCINGIYRPTSGEIKIFDKSIKDMKPDDIANMGVSRTFQNIELFENMTALDNILIGAHKHINYGAVSSLFRTKKVRIQEDEARNIAEDVIDFLEIEEHRFSYILSLPYGIQKRIELGRALAMKPDVLLLDEPAAGMNNEETEDIARFILDIHEELGVTIILVDH
;
A
#
# COMPACT_ATOMS: atom_id res chain seq x y z
N MET A 1 -13.03 14.52 13.16
CA MET A 1 -12.29 13.61 12.30
C MET A 1 -12.30 12.24 12.98
N LYS A 2 -12.59 11.19 12.24
CA LYS A 2 -12.66 9.82 12.74
C LYS A 2 -11.25 9.23 12.79
N ASN A 3 -10.95 8.36 13.79
CA ASN A 3 -9.70 7.63 13.78
C ASN A 3 -9.80 6.46 12.78
N VAL A 4 -8.81 6.31 11.91
CA VAL A 4 -8.74 5.20 10.96
C VAL A 4 -7.83 4.09 11.47
N ILE A 5 -6.79 4.44 12.25
CA ILE A 5 -5.93 3.47 12.94
C ILE A 5 -5.74 3.91 14.39
N GLU A 6 -5.85 2.97 15.32
CA GLU A 6 -5.59 3.16 16.74
C GLU A 6 -4.67 2.04 17.26
N PHE A 7 -3.60 2.44 17.92
CA PHE A 7 -2.73 1.58 18.72
C PHE A 7 -2.95 1.87 20.19
N LYS A 8 -3.18 0.84 21.02
CA LYS A 8 -3.37 0.95 22.47
C LYS A 8 -2.45 -0.02 23.19
N ASP A 9 -1.40 0.49 23.85
CA ASP A 9 -0.41 -0.27 24.62
C ASP A 9 0.14 -1.49 23.88
N VAL A 10 0.44 -1.32 22.58
CA VAL A 10 0.85 -2.40 21.69
C VAL A 10 2.28 -2.79 21.97
N GLY A 11 2.47 -4.05 22.36
CA GLY A 11 3.78 -4.69 22.50
C GLY A 11 3.96 -5.82 21.50
N LEU A 12 5.19 -5.97 20.99
CA LEU A 12 5.58 -7.06 20.10
C LEU A 12 6.93 -7.60 20.52
N ASN A 13 6.99 -8.90 20.81
CA ASN A 13 8.22 -9.58 21.23
C ASN A 13 8.56 -10.73 20.27
N PHE A 14 9.82 -10.82 19.91
CA PHE A 14 10.40 -11.97 19.20
C PHE A 14 11.41 -12.68 20.11
N GLY A 15 11.01 -13.76 20.74
CA GLY A 15 11.83 -14.41 21.75
C GLY A 15 12.17 -13.43 22.89
N GLY A 16 13.46 -13.12 23.07
CA GLY A 16 13.94 -12.18 24.10
C GLY A 16 14.02 -10.71 23.64
N VAL A 17 13.70 -10.39 22.38
CA VAL A 17 13.82 -9.04 21.82
C VAL A 17 12.44 -8.36 21.81
N LYS A 18 12.34 -7.22 22.47
CA LYS A 18 11.16 -6.35 22.37
C LYS A 18 11.29 -5.50 21.12
N ALA A 19 10.46 -5.78 20.11
CA ALA A 19 10.38 -4.99 18.88
C ALA A 19 9.48 -3.77 19.04
N LEU A 20 8.40 -3.89 19.83
CA LEU A 20 7.52 -2.79 20.24
C LEU A 20 7.27 -2.91 21.74
N ASP A 21 7.32 -1.79 22.48
CA ASP A 21 7.16 -1.75 23.93
C ASP A 21 6.08 -0.74 24.33
N GLY A 22 4.82 -1.21 24.37
CA GLY A 22 3.67 -0.43 24.86
C GLY A 22 3.38 0.84 24.08
N ILE A 23 3.48 0.79 22.73
CA ILE A 23 3.24 1.99 21.92
C ILE A 23 1.74 2.28 21.76
N SER A 24 1.40 3.58 21.83
CA SER A 24 0.03 4.08 21.66
C SER A 24 0.04 5.32 20.78
N PHE A 25 -0.78 5.33 19.74
CA PHE A 25 -1.02 6.47 18.86
C PHE A 25 -2.31 6.31 18.08
N GLU A 26 -2.77 7.38 17.47
CA GLU A 26 -3.97 7.42 16.64
C GLU A 26 -3.67 8.13 15.32
N VAL A 27 -4.23 7.59 14.22
CA VAL A 27 -4.18 8.21 12.89
C VAL A 27 -5.59 8.63 12.50
N LYS A 28 -5.76 9.89 12.14
CA LYS A 28 -7.05 10.45 11.71
C LYS A 28 -7.26 10.25 10.21
N GLU A 29 -8.51 10.07 9.84
CA GLU A 29 -8.93 10.02 8.44
C GLU A 29 -8.47 11.27 7.68
N GLY A 30 -7.95 11.08 6.46
CA GLY A 30 -7.45 12.16 5.61
C GLY A 30 -6.24 12.88 6.20
N SER A 31 -5.41 12.24 7.03
CA SER A 31 -4.16 12.82 7.51
C SER A 31 -2.95 12.21 6.81
N LEU A 32 -1.87 13.00 6.72
CA LEU A 32 -0.54 12.50 6.42
C LEU A 32 0.21 12.35 7.73
N PHE A 33 0.49 11.11 8.13
CA PHE A 33 1.09 10.75 9.41
C PHE A 33 2.47 10.13 9.20
N SER A 34 3.49 10.64 9.87
CA SER A 34 4.86 10.15 9.72
C SER A 34 5.35 9.45 10.99
N ILE A 35 5.96 8.28 10.80
CA ILE A 35 6.67 7.54 11.85
C ILE A 35 8.17 7.68 11.58
N ILE A 36 8.85 8.47 12.40
CA ILE A 36 10.27 8.77 12.25
C ILE A 36 11.06 8.11 13.38
N GLY A 37 12.24 7.61 13.06
CA GLY A 37 13.14 7.03 14.05
C GLY A 37 14.32 6.30 13.40
N PRO A 38 15.38 5.98 14.18
CA PRO A 38 16.55 5.29 13.67
C PRO A 38 16.23 3.86 13.19
N ASN A 39 17.16 3.27 12.44
CA ASN A 39 17.06 1.87 12.05
C ASN A 39 17.01 0.98 13.29
N GLY A 40 16.13 -0.03 13.27
CA GLY A 40 15.89 -0.91 14.41
C GLY A 40 14.89 -0.36 15.45
N ALA A 41 14.34 0.85 15.29
CA ALA A 41 13.34 1.41 16.22
C ALA A 41 11.96 0.73 16.17
N GLY A 42 11.77 -0.27 15.31
CA GLY A 42 10.49 -1.00 15.22
C GLY A 42 9.50 -0.43 14.20
N LYS A 43 9.89 0.55 13.37
CA LYS A 43 9.01 1.16 12.36
C LYS A 43 8.35 0.14 11.43
N THR A 44 9.13 -0.74 10.83
CA THR A 44 8.63 -1.84 9.97
C THR A 44 7.76 -2.83 10.76
N SER A 45 8.04 -3.01 12.06
CA SER A 45 7.21 -3.85 12.93
C SER A 45 5.81 -3.25 13.14
N VAL A 46 5.71 -1.92 13.24
CA VAL A 46 4.41 -1.22 13.28
C VAL A 46 3.63 -1.50 12.00
N PHE A 47 4.23 -1.32 10.82
CA PHE A 47 3.59 -1.63 9.55
C PHE A 47 3.17 -3.09 9.42
N ASN A 48 4.03 -4.02 9.84
CA ASN A 48 3.71 -5.45 9.81
C ASN A 48 2.56 -5.80 10.77
N CYS A 49 2.43 -5.08 11.89
CA CYS A 49 1.27 -5.22 12.77
C CYS A 49 -0.01 -4.67 12.13
N ILE A 50 0.04 -3.49 11.48
CA ILE A 50 -1.12 -2.91 10.77
C ILE A 50 -1.60 -3.87 9.67
N ASN A 51 -0.68 -4.47 8.92
CA ASN A 51 -1.03 -5.41 7.83
C ASN A 51 -1.39 -6.83 8.31
N GLY A 52 -1.37 -7.10 9.63
CA GLY A 52 -1.67 -8.44 10.17
C GLY A 52 -0.61 -9.51 9.88
N ILE A 53 0.58 -9.11 9.40
CA ILE A 53 1.74 -10.01 9.21
C ILE A 53 2.29 -10.43 10.58
N TYR A 54 2.40 -9.46 11.51
CA TYR A 54 2.77 -9.73 12.89
C TYR A 54 1.56 -9.53 13.81
N ARG A 55 1.41 -10.44 14.77
CA ARG A 55 0.39 -10.33 15.80
C ARG A 55 1.01 -9.73 17.06
N PRO A 56 0.47 -8.62 17.59
CA PRO A 56 0.93 -8.07 18.86
C PRO A 56 0.90 -9.10 19.98
N THR A 57 1.90 -9.05 20.87
CA THR A 57 1.93 -9.88 22.08
C THR A 57 1.09 -9.29 23.22
N SER A 58 0.86 -7.97 23.19
CA SER A 58 -0.01 -7.24 24.13
C SER A 58 -0.62 -6.02 23.45
N GLY A 59 -1.65 -5.46 24.09
CA GLY A 59 -2.37 -4.30 23.57
C GLY A 59 -3.37 -4.63 22.48
N GLU A 60 -3.88 -3.61 21.82
CA GLU A 60 -4.89 -3.73 20.78
C GLU A 60 -4.61 -2.78 19.63
N ILE A 61 -4.86 -3.26 18.39
CA ILE A 61 -4.84 -2.43 17.18
C ILE A 61 -6.25 -2.46 16.58
N LYS A 62 -6.75 -1.27 16.25
CA LYS A 62 -8.02 -1.12 15.53
C LYS A 62 -7.79 -0.40 14.20
N ILE A 63 -8.51 -0.86 13.18
CA ILE A 63 -8.62 -0.20 11.87
C ILE A 63 -10.11 0.04 11.62
N PHE A 64 -10.50 1.29 11.36
CA PHE A 64 -11.91 1.71 11.21
C PHE A 64 -12.81 1.19 12.35
N ASP A 65 -12.38 1.41 13.60
CA ASP A 65 -13.04 0.95 14.83
C ASP A 65 -13.13 -0.58 15.02
N LYS A 66 -12.58 -1.39 14.10
CA LYS A 66 -12.58 -2.86 14.20
C LYS A 66 -11.23 -3.36 14.69
N SER A 67 -11.23 -4.23 15.70
CA SER A 67 -10.02 -4.93 16.15
C SER A 67 -9.52 -5.88 15.06
N ILE A 68 -8.21 -5.81 14.76
CA ILE A 68 -7.59 -6.65 13.72
C ILE A 68 -6.89 -7.89 14.27
N LYS A 69 -7.05 -8.18 15.57
CA LYS A 69 -6.31 -9.23 16.29
C LYS A 69 -6.33 -10.59 15.59
N ASP A 70 -7.48 -10.98 15.02
CA ASP A 70 -7.68 -12.29 14.39
C ASP A 70 -7.82 -12.21 12.86
N MET A 71 -7.59 -11.03 12.28
CA MET A 71 -7.69 -10.81 10.84
C MET A 71 -6.42 -11.31 10.12
N LYS A 72 -6.62 -11.75 8.88
CA LYS A 72 -5.53 -12.07 7.96
C LYS A 72 -5.17 -10.83 7.15
N PRO A 73 -3.95 -10.80 6.54
CA PRO A 73 -3.55 -9.70 5.66
C PRO A 73 -4.59 -9.37 4.56
N ASP A 74 -5.20 -10.38 3.96
CA ASP A 74 -6.23 -10.20 2.92
C ASP A 74 -7.48 -9.50 3.46
N ASP A 75 -7.90 -9.82 4.69
CA ASP A 75 -9.05 -9.17 5.33
C ASP A 75 -8.76 -7.67 5.55
N ILE A 76 -7.54 -7.34 5.98
CA ILE A 76 -7.10 -5.96 6.21
C ILE A 76 -6.98 -5.20 4.88
N ALA A 77 -6.41 -5.83 3.85
CA ALA A 77 -6.37 -5.25 2.51
C ALA A 77 -7.78 -4.97 1.97
N ASN A 78 -8.74 -5.88 2.22
CA ASN A 78 -10.14 -5.70 1.84
C ASN A 78 -10.84 -4.58 2.63
N MET A 79 -10.34 -4.22 3.82
CA MET A 79 -10.83 -3.06 4.57
C MET A 79 -10.38 -1.71 3.99
N GLY A 80 -9.55 -1.69 2.95
CA GLY A 80 -9.07 -0.46 2.33
C GLY A 80 -7.66 -0.05 2.75
N VAL A 81 -6.86 -0.96 3.32
CA VAL A 81 -5.46 -0.69 3.65
C VAL A 81 -4.57 -1.27 2.55
N SER A 82 -3.72 -0.46 1.93
CA SER A 82 -2.67 -0.93 1.02
C SER A 82 -1.29 -0.49 1.49
N ARG A 83 -0.25 -1.16 1.00
CA ARG A 83 1.14 -0.90 1.38
C ARG A 83 2.07 -1.01 0.18
N THR A 84 3.06 -0.11 0.12
CA THR A 84 4.30 -0.34 -0.64
C THR A 84 5.34 -1.00 0.26
N PHE A 85 6.31 -1.70 -0.33
CA PHE A 85 7.39 -2.34 0.41
C PHE A 85 8.69 -1.54 0.26
N GLN A 86 9.62 -1.68 1.21
CA GLN A 86 10.93 -1.02 1.15
C GLN A 86 11.71 -1.45 -0.09
N ASN A 87 11.72 -2.76 -0.40
CA ASN A 87 12.26 -3.29 -1.65
C ASN A 87 11.15 -3.35 -2.70
N ILE A 88 11.52 -3.10 -3.96
CA ILE A 88 10.57 -3.21 -5.08
C ILE A 88 10.11 -4.67 -5.23
N GLU A 89 8.81 -4.89 -5.01
CA GLU A 89 8.16 -6.20 -5.10
C GLU A 89 7.30 -6.29 -6.37
N LEU A 90 7.86 -5.86 -7.52
CA LEU A 90 7.19 -5.93 -8.82
C LEU A 90 7.47 -7.27 -9.52
N PHE A 91 6.52 -7.69 -10.35
CA PHE A 91 6.70 -8.85 -11.22
C PHE A 91 7.56 -8.46 -12.43
N GLU A 92 8.82 -8.83 -12.39
CA GLU A 92 9.86 -8.40 -13.34
C GLU A 92 9.56 -8.74 -14.81
N ASN A 93 8.91 -9.88 -15.04
CA ASN A 93 8.55 -10.38 -16.36
C ASN A 93 7.16 -9.90 -16.86
N MET A 94 6.58 -8.93 -16.17
CA MET A 94 5.33 -8.29 -16.54
C MET A 94 5.58 -6.83 -16.96
N THR A 95 4.62 -6.25 -17.68
CA THR A 95 4.66 -4.84 -18.05
C THR A 95 4.26 -3.95 -16.86
N ALA A 96 4.49 -2.63 -16.97
CA ALA A 96 4.02 -1.66 -15.99
C ALA A 96 2.50 -1.76 -15.80
N LEU A 97 1.73 -1.80 -16.90
CA LEU A 97 0.29 -1.95 -16.87
C LEU A 97 -0.14 -3.24 -16.17
N ASP A 98 0.48 -4.38 -16.47
CA ASP A 98 0.14 -5.67 -15.86
C ASP A 98 0.38 -5.64 -14.33
N ASN A 99 1.48 -5.02 -13.89
CA ASN A 99 1.77 -4.86 -12.46
C ASN A 99 0.71 -4.02 -11.73
N ILE A 100 0.27 -2.91 -12.33
CA ILE A 100 -0.77 -2.04 -11.76
C ILE A 100 -2.12 -2.74 -11.79
N LEU A 101 -2.44 -3.49 -12.87
CA LEU A 101 -3.66 -4.30 -12.97
C LEU A 101 -3.78 -5.33 -11.83
N ILE A 102 -2.68 -5.87 -11.32
CA ILE A 102 -2.73 -6.77 -10.15
C ILE A 102 -3.35 -6.07 -8.94
N GLY A 103 -3.03 -4.80 -8.71
CA GLY A 103 -3.67 -3.99 -7.66
C GLY A 103 -5.18 -3.82 -7.90
N ALA A 104 -5.59 -3.56 -9.13
CA ALA A 104 -6.99 -3.41 -9.51
C ALA A 104 -7.81 -4.71 -9.43
N HIS A 105 -7.15 -5.89 -9.38
CA HIS A 105 -7.83 -7.19 -9.22
C HIS A 105 -8.65 -7.30 -7.94
N LYS A 106 -8.39 -6.50 -6.91
CA LYS A 106 -9.23 -6.41 -5.71
C LYS A 106 -10.70 -6.11 -6.05
N HIS A 107 -10.94 -5.40 -7.14
CA HIS A 107 -12.30 -5.00 -7.57
C HIS A 107 -12.99 -6.08 -8.42
N ILE A 108 -12.30 -7.17 -8.75
CA ILE A 108 -12.81 -8.26 -9.56
C ILE A 108 -13.45 -9.33 -8.67
N ASN A 109 -14.76 -9.48 -8.78
CA ASN A 109 -15.57 -10.41 -7.97
C ASN A 109 -16.17 -11.54 -8.83
N TYR A 110 -15.33 -12.32 -9.54
CA TYR A 110 -15.79 -13.54 -10.19
C TYR A 110 -14.86 -14.71 -9.91
N GLY A 111 -15.44 -15.92 -9.74
CA GLY A 111 -14.66 -17.13 -9.49
C GLY A 111 -14.05 -17.72 -10.77
N ALA A 112 -13.07 -18.61 -10.61
CA ALA A 112 -12.35 -19.26 -11.70
C ALA A 112 -13.27 -19.93 -12.76
N VAL A 113 -14.44 -20.42 -12.37
CA VAL A 113 -15.42 -21.03 -13.27
C VAL A 113 -16.08 -19.98 -14.17
N SER A 114 -16.38 -18.78 -13.65
CA SER A 114 -16.99 -17.70 -14.45
C SER A 114 -16.01 -17.10 -15.45
N SER A 115 -14.72 -17.09 -15.17
CA SER A 115 -13.68 -16.60 -16.08
C SER A 115 -13.57 -17.46 -17.35
N LEU A 116 -13.80 -18.77 -17.25
CA LEU A 116 -13.80 -19.71 -18.39
C LEU A 116 -14.88 -19.39 -19.44
N PHE A 117 -16.03 -18.85 -19.02
CA PHE A 117 -17.16 -18.58 -19.91
C PHE A 117 -17.19 -17.17 -20.50
N ARG A 118 -16.20 -16.29 -20.21
CA ARG A 118 -16.12 -14.90 -20.70
C ARG A 118 -17.48 -14.19 -20.74
N THR A 119 -18.24 -14.32 -19.65
CA THR A 119 -19.58 -13.73 -19.56
C THR A 119 -19.51 -12.21 -19.69
N LYS A 120 -20.62 -11.57 -20.08
CA LYS A 120 -20.71 -10.11 -20.15
C LYS A 120 -20.28 -9.42 -18.83
N LYS A 121 -20.61 -10.05 -17.69
CA LYS A 121 -20.22 -9.56 -16.35
C LYS A 121 -18.70 -9.59 -16.14
N VAL A 122 -18.04 -10.68 -16.54
CA VAL A 122 -16.56 -10.81 -16.46
C VAL A 122 -15.90 -9.70 -17.26
N ARG A 123 -16.34 -9.52 -18.52
CA ARG A 123 -15.77 -8.49 -19.40
C ARG A 123 -15.92 -7.07 -18.86
N ILE A 124 -17.09 -6.74 -18.29
CA ILE A 124 -17.29 -5.42 -17.66
C ILE A 124 -16.30 -5.20 -16.50
N GLN A 125 -16.10 -6.18 -15.64
CA GLN A 125 -15.18 -6.05 -14.50
C GLN A 125 -13.71 -6.01 -14.95
N GLU A 126 -13.33 -6.72 -16.00
CA GLU A 126 -12.00 -6.61 -16.61
C GLU A 126 -11.77 -5.22 -17.22
N ASP A 127 -12.75 -4.67 -17.92
CA ASP A 127 -12.70 -3.33 -18.50
C ASP A 127 -12.61 -2.26 -17.37
N GLU A 128 -13.38 -2.41 -16.29
CA GLU A 128 -13.31 -1.53 -15.11
C GLU A 128 -11.94 -1.57 -14.44
N ALA A 129 -11.38 -2.77 -14.20
CA ALA A 129 -10.04 -2.92 -13.63
C ALA A 129 -8.97 -2.29 -14.53
N ARG A 130 -9.11 -2.43 -15.84
CA ARG A 130 -8.21 -1.82 -16.81
C ARG A 130 -8.30 -0.29 -16.77
N ASN A 131 -9.50 0.28 -16.73
CA ASN A 131 -9.67 1.72 -16.61
C ASN A 131 -9.02 2.26 -15.32
N ILE A 132 -9.19 1.58 -14.17
CA ILE A 132 -8.51 1.95 -12.93
C ILE A 132 -6.98 1.96 -13.13
N ALA A 133 -6.41 0.96 -13.81
CA ALA A 133 -4.98 0.90 -14.02
C ALA A 133 -4.48 1.99 -14.98
N GLU A 134 -5.24 2.32 -16.04
CA GLU A 134 -4.90 3.40 -16.97
C GLU A 134 -5.00 4.78 -16.27
N ASP A 135 -6.06 5.03 -15.47
CA ASP A 135 -6.19 6.28 -14.67
C ASP A 135 -4.99 6.47 -13.72
N VAL A 136 -4.51 5.38 -13.11
CA VAL A 136 -3.33 5.41 -12.22
C VAL A 136 -2.04 5.65 -13.01
N ILE A 137 -1.90 5.08 -14.21
CA ILE A 137 -0.76 5.32 -15.10
C ILE A 137 -0.68 6.80 -15.48
N ASP A 138 -1.81 7.37 -15.87
CA ASP A 138 -1.92 8.79 -16.23
C ASP A 138 -1.61 9.69 -15.02
N PHE A 139 -2.18 9.38 -13.84
CA PHE A 139 -1.93 10.11 -12.60
C PHE A 139 -0.44 10.14 -12.18
N LEU A 140 0.28 9.04 -12.39
CA LEU A 140 1.69 8.90 -12.04
C LEU A 140 2.65 9.30 -13.17
N GLU A 141 2.13 9.83 -14.28
CA GLU A 141 2.91 10.31 -15.42
C GLU A 141 3.87 9.23 -15.98
N ILE A 142 3.36 8.01 -16.18
CA ILE A 142 4.14 6.86 -16.70
C ILE A 142 3.55 6.23 -17.97
N GLU A 143 2.77 6.99 -18.75
CA GLU A 143 2.06 6.53 -19.96
C GLU A 143 3.02 5.97 -21.01
N GLU A 144 4.18 6.58 -21.17
CA GLU A 144 5.20 6.12 -22.14
C GLU A 144 5.75 4.72 -21.78
N HIS A 145 5.65 4.34 -20.51
CA HIS A 145 6.20 3.09 -19.98
C HIS A 145 5.15 1.99 -19.79
N ARG A 146 3.87 2.23 -20.11
CA ARG A 146 2.76 1.30 -19.81
C ARG A 146 2.98 -0.14 -20.29
N PHE A 147 3.63 -0.31 -21.45
CA PHE A 147 3.91 -1.63 -22.05
C PHE A 147 5.37 -2.07 -21.89
N SER A 148 6.18 -1.31 -21.16
CA SER A 148 7.57 -1.66 -20.89
C SER A 148 7.66 -2.71 -19.78
N TYR A 149 8.56 -3.68 -19.94
CA TYR A 149 8.85 -4.66 -18.90
C TYR A 149 9.64 -4.01 -17.75
N ILE A 150 9.34 -4.39 -16.52
CA ILE A 150 9.90 -3.80 -15.31
C ILE A 150 11.43 -3.75 -15.32
N LEU A 151 12.10 -4.84 -15.72
CA LEU A 151 13.57 -4.94 -15.78
C LEU A 151 14.22 -3.91 -16.70
N SER A 152 13.51 -3.36 -17.69
CA SER A 152 14.04 -2.36 -18.63
C SER A 152 13.89 -0.92 -18.15
N LEU A 153 13.22 -0.71 -17.01
CA LEU A 153 12.85 0.62 -16.53
C LEU A 153 13.86 1.16 -15.50
N PRO A 154 14.08 2.49 -15.47
CA PRO A 154 14.83 3.14 -14.39
C PRO A 154 14.17 2.88 -13.02
N TYR A 155 15.00 2.95 -11.97
CA TYR A 155 14.55 2.66 -10.59
C TYR A 155 13.41 3.58 -10.14
N GLY A 156 13.46 4.87 -10.41
CA GLY A 156 12.40 5.84 -10.07
C GLY A 156 11.06 5.49 -10.73
N ILE A 157 11.07 5.03 -12.00
CA ILE A 157 9.85 4.58 -12.69
C ILE A 157 9.31 3.29 -12.06
N GLN A 158 10.18 2.34 -11.70
CA GLN A 158 9.76 1.13 -10.99
C GLN A 158 9.07 1.47 -9.66
N LYS A 159 9.59 2.45 -8.90
CA LYS A 159 8.97 2.93 -7.66
C LYS A 159 7.62 3.60 -7.90
N ARG A 160 7.45 4.37 -8.98
CA ARG A 160 6.13 4.91 -9.37
C ARG A 160 5.13 3.78 -9.69
N ILE A 161 5.58 2.72 -10.38
CA ILE A 161 4.73 1.54 -10.69
C ILE A 161 4.33 0.79 -9.40
N GLU A 162 5.25 0.65 -8.44
CA GLU A 162 4.94 0.05 -7.14
C GLU A 162 3.88 0.86 -6.38
N LEU A 163 4.04 2.18 -6.35
CA LEU A 163 3.05 3.11 -5.80
C LEU A 163 1.71 2.98 -6.54
N GLY A 164 1.74 2.91 -7.87
CA GLY A 164 0.57 2.73 -8.71
C GLY A 164 -0.16 1.42 -8.44
N ARG A 165 0.55 0.33 -8.24
CA ARG A 165 -0.07 -0.96 -7.86
C ARG A 165 -0.82 -0.85 -6.54
N ALA A 166 -0.25 -0.16 -5.55
CA ALA A 166 -0.91 0.07 -4.27
C ALA A 166 -2.12 1.01 -4.41
N LEU A 167 -2.03 2.04 -5.25
CA LEU A 167 -3.09 3.01 -5.51
C LEU A 167 -4.26 2.41 -6.30
N ALA A 168 -4.00 1.49 -7.24
CA ALA A 168 -5.02 0.78 -8.01
C ALA A 168 -5.94 -0.10 -7.13
N MET A 169 -5.55 -0.42 -5.90
CA MET A 169 -6.42 -1.04 -4.91
C MET A 169 -7.51 -0.08 -4.38
N LYS A 170 -7.46 1.23 -4.73
CA LYS A 170 -8.31 2.31 -4.22
C LYS A 170 -8.36 2.28 -2.68
N PRO A 171 -7.22 2.50 -2.01
CA PRO A 171 -7.14 2.40 -0.57
C PRO A 171 -7.73 3.64 0.12
N ASP A 172 -8.32 3.44 1.32
CA ASP A 172 -8.63 4.52 2.26
C ASP A 172 -7.39 4.91 3.09
N VAL A 173 -6.49 3.92 3.30
CA VAL A 173 -5.21 4.09 4.01
C VAL A 173 -4.07 3.49 3.18
N LEU A 174 -3.07 4.30 2.90
CA LEU A 174 -1.85 3.92 2.18
C LEU A 174 -0.64 3.95 3.11
N LEU A 175 0.05 2.82 3.25
CA LEU A 175 1.28 2.68 4.04
C LEU A 175 2.48 2.74 3.11
N LEU A 176 3.37 3.71 3.33
CA LEU A 176 4.59 3.94 2.54
C LEU A 176 5.83 3.68 3.38
N ASP A 177 6.56 2.62 3.06
CA ASP A 177 7.77 2.20 3.78
C ASP A 177 9.02 2.72 3.04
N GLU A 178 9.62 3.80 3.53
CA GLU A 178 10.79 4.47 2.94
C GLU A 178 10.65 4.69 1.42
N PRO A 179 9.61 5.41 0.95
CA PRO A 179 9.26 5.45 -0.48
C PRO A 179 10.34 6.08 -1.38
N ALA A 180 11.20 6.94 -0.83
CA ALA A 180 12.29 7.60 -1.55
C ALA A 180 13.65 6.91 -1.38
N ALA A 181 13.73 5.77 -0.67
CA ALA A 181 14.99 5.08 -0.44
C ALA A 181 15.67 4.68 -1.75
N GLY A 182 16.96 5.05 -1.90
CA GLY A 182 17.77 4.71 -3.06
C GLY A 182 17.56 5.60 -4.30
N MET A 183 16.73 6.66 -4.19
CA MET A 183 16.50 7.63 -5.26
C MET A 183 17.50 8.78 -5.26
N ASN A 184 17.70 9.40 -6.41
CA ASN A 184 18.37 10.69 -6.50
C ASN A 184 17.43 11.84 -6.08
N ASN A 185 17.94 13.08 -6.01
CA ASN A 185 17.17 14.22 -5.51
C ASN A 185 15.93 14.51 -6.37
N GLU A 186 16.04 14.44 -7.70
CA GLU A 186 14.94 14.70 -8.62
C GLU A 186 13.85 13.64 -8.49
N GLU A 187 14.22 12.36 -8.47
CA GLU A 187 13.28 11.25 -8.24
C GLU A 187 12.58 11.35 -6.88
N THR A 188 13.32 11.81 -5.85
CA THR A 188 12.77 12.01 -4.48
C THR A 188 11.72 13.12 -4.47
N GLU A 189 11.99 14.25 -5.15
CA GLU A 189 11.03 15.36 -5.28
C GLU A 189 9.77 14.91 -6.03
N ASP A 190 9.92 14.13 -7.09
CA ASP A 190 8.78 13.58 -7.85
C ASP A 190 7.91 12.66 -6.99
N ILE A 191 8.51 11.71 -6.28
CA ILE A 191 7.75 10.80 -5.40
C ILE A 191 7.06 11.58 -4.27
N ALA A 192 7.74 12.59 -3.69
CA ALA A 192 7.13 13.43 -2.67
C ALA A 192 5.93 14.20 -3.21
N ARG A 193 6.02 14.73 -4.45
CA ARG A 193 4.90 15.38 -5.15
C ARG A 193 3.72 14.41 -5.32
N PHE A 194 3.94 13.22 -5.86
CA PHE A 194 2.86 12.23 -6.03
C PHE A 194 2.22 11.80 -4.71
N ILE A 195 3.00 11.69 -3.62
CA ILE A 195 2.45 11.39 -2.29
C ILE A 195 1.53 12.52 -1.81
N LEU A 196 1.90 13.78 -2.04
CA LEU A 196 1.07 14.93 -1.71
C LEU A 196 -0.19 14.97 -2.57
N ASP A 197 -0.07 14.76 -3.88
CA ASP A 197 -1.21 14.74 -4.81
C ASP A 197 -2.20 13.61 -4.44
N ILE A 198 -1.72 12.42 -4.09
CA ILE A 198 -2.56 11.32 -3.59
C ILE A 198 -3.32 11.74 -2.31
N HIS A 199 -2.62 12.43 -1.41
CA HIS A 199 -3.24 12.90 -0.16
C HIS A 199 -4.28 14.00 -0.42
N GLU A 200 -3.93 15.03 -1.19
CA GLU A 200 -4.74 16.23 -1.38
C GLU A 200 -5.90 16.03 -2.37
N GLU A 201 -5.63 15.35 -3.51
CA GLU A 201 -6.62 15.18 -4.56
C GLU A 201 -7.52 13.96 -4.37
N LEU A 202 -6.96 12.85 -3.87
CA LEU A 202 -7.70 11.60 -3.68
C LEU A 202 -8.22 11.44 -2.26
N GLY A 203 -7.78 12.28 -1.30
CA GLY A 203 -8.22 12.24 0.09
C GLY A 203 -7.76 11.00 0.86
N VAL A 204 -6.75 10.29 0.37
CA VAL A 204 -6.22 9.07 0.98
C VAL A 204 -5.48 9.42 2.27
N THR A 205 -5.73 8.65 3.34
CA THR A 205 -4.93 8.73 4.56
C THR A 205 -3.58 8.08 4.32
N ILE A 206 -2.48 8.79 4.54
CA ILE A 206 -1.14 8.28 4.29
C ILE A 206 -0.39 8.10 5.61
N ILE A 207 0.23 6.93 5.79
CA ILE A 207 1.18 6.69 6.87
C ILE A 207 2.54 6.42 6.23
N LEU A 208 3.50 7.28 6.56
CA LEU A 208 4.85 7.26 6.01
C LEU A 208 5.84 6.81 7.09
N VAL A 209 6.71 5.88 6.75
CA VAL A 209 7.91 5.56 7.55
C VAL A 209 9.12 6.15 6.86
N ASP A 210 9.92 6.89 7.63
CA ASP A 210 11.18 7.47 7.17
C ASP A 210 12.22 7.52 8.30
N HIS A 211 13.45 7.96 8.01
CA HIS A 211 14.57 8.06 8.95
C HIS A 211 15.33 9.39 8.85
#